data_0d2d2e4136ca8ea021efadcbfcb78d60
#
_entry.id   0d2d2e4136ca8ea021efadcbfcb78d60
#
_cell.length_a   1.000
_cell.length_b   1.000
_cell.length_c   1.000
_cell.angle_alpha   90.00
_cell.angle_beta   90.00
_cell.angle_gamma   90.00
#
_symmetry.space_group_name_H-M   'P 1'
#
loop_
_entity.id
_entity.type
_entity.pdbx_description
1 polymer ?
#
loop_
_entity_poly.entity_id
_entity_poly.type
_entity_poly.pdbx_seq_one_letter_code
_entity_poly.pdbx_strand_id
1 'polypeptide(L)'
;EFKSDQYKNSRNLKLSKDWVPYIRKKDFDDIAEKFLRKYYPQALTQPTPVPVETIVSEMGLSIHQEKLTIDNSVFGKMVFKDTDVEVIEDEQLVSKHFNKGSILVDKDVVFKRNVGSYNNTVIHECVHWELHKVFHEVKMVLDKDHSQVSSWTEENLADSSMWTSLDWMEWQANGIAPRILMPKVQTRIKIRELFQTLTLVNPDISRSELVQEVVDNLATFFEVSRQAAKIRMIDLGFKEANGVYNYLDDRYMHNFAFELEAFDKGSSYTITSNDLCFEYCFNESFRQIIDRNMFIYVDNHLCLKDKKFIYMTKDGPIMTDYAYEHMDECCLIFKVKSKNFTSISNETYYDYVLNRGVTKESEIKADFVDILQNPSLMDQLPPLDMMKLGKKISELLKELPFEFSGTLRSHRKRKNCTQPFLAKLVGITERTLRDYETLEDNLPRLELTLSFCFALKLRPELSDDMIKKAGHQLTISPPHQVYKMLLSTSYYKPLSEINSILQAAKMKTL
;
A
#
# COMPACT_ATOMS: atom_id res chain seq x y z
N GLU A 1 10.53 -40.94 -22.19
CA GLU A 1 11.35 -40.01 -21.39
C GLU A 1 12.13 -39.10 -22.33
N PHE A 2 11.56 -37.93 -22.67
CA PHE A 2 12.30 -36.90 -23.38
C PHE A 2 13.22 -36.22 -22.37
N LYS A 3 14.54 -36.34 -22.59
CA LYS A 3 15.56 -35.64 -21.78
C LYS A 3 15.37 -34.13 -21.96
N SER A 4 14.97 -33.43 -20.90
CA SER A 4 14.71 -32.00 -20.82
C SER A 4 15.90 -31.07 -21.12
N ASP A 5 17.09 -31.65 -21.41
CA ASP A 5 18.33 -30.89 -21.60
C ASP A 5 18.63 -30.48 -23.06
N GLN A 6 17.76 -30.82 -24.03
CA GLN A 6 18.05 -30.59 -25.46
C GLN A 6 17.34 -29.39 -26.10
N TYR A 7 16.39 -28.75 -25.43
CA TYR A 7 15.68 -27.62 -26.03
C TYR A 7 16.10 -26.31 -25.39
N LYS A 8 16.93 -25.58 -26.08
CA LYS A 8 17.25 -24.17 -25.79
C LYS A 8 16.59 -23.32 -26.86
N ASN A 9 15.86 -22.24 -26.45
CA ASN A 9 15.41 -21.24 -27.41
C ASN A 9 16.62 -20.54 -28.03
N SER A 10 16.41 -19.68 -29.03
CA SER A 10 17.44 -18.91 -29.73
C SER A 10 18.38 -18.11 -28.83
N ARG A 11 18.12 -18.04 -27.50
CA ARG A 11 18.89 -17.36 -26.46
C ARG A 11 19.58 -18.29 -25.47
N ASN A 12 19.62 -19.58 -25.69
CA ASN A 12 20.18 -20.56 -24.76
C ASN A 12 19.45 -20.64 -23.37
N LEU A 13 18.22 -20.19 -23.26
CA LEU A 13 17.43 -20.33 -22.02
C LEU A 13 16.88 -21.74 -21.92
N LYS A 14 16.94 -22.34 -20.73
CA LYS A 14 16.26 -23.59 -20.44
C LYS A 14 14.77 -23.37 -20.49
N LEU A 15 14.03 -24.28 -21.11
CA LEU A 15 12.57 -24.26 -21.18
C LEU A 15 11.99 -25.24 -20.16
N SER A 16 10.83 -24.90 -19.60
CA SER A 16 10.00 -25.81 -18.82
C SER A 16 9.44 -26.92 -19.74
N LYS A 17 8.78 -27.92 -19.13
CA LYS A 17 8.04 -28.96 -19.88
C LYS A 17 6.94 -28.36 -20.79
N ASP A 18 6.45 -27.17 -20.45
CA ASP A 18 5.42 -26.43 -21.18
C ASP A 18 6.00 -25.36 -22.12
N TRP A 19 7.29 -25.41 -22.44
CA TRP A 19 7.99 -24.48 -23.34
C TRP A 19 8.11 -23.03 -22.87
N VAL A 20 7.81 -22.74 -21.60
CA VAL A 20 8.05 -21.43 -20.98
C VAL A 20 9.51 -21.33 -20.54
N PRO A 21 10.23 -20.23 -20.82
CA PRO A 21 11.59 -20.05 -20.35
C PRO A 21 11.70 -20.08 -18.83
N TYR A 22 12.67 -20.84 -18.30
CA TYR A 22 12.96 -20.84 -16.87
C TYR A 22 13.85 -19.65 -16.51
N ILE A 23 13.24 -18.60 -15.95
CA ILE A 23 13.87 -17.33 -15.62
C ILE A 23 13.68 -17.04 -14.13
N ARG A 24 14.74 -16.66 -13.43
CA ARG A 24 14.68 -16.24 -12.03
C ARG A 24 14.68 -14.71 -11.95
N LYS A 25 14.10 -14.15 -10.92
CA LYS A 25 14.05 -12.69 -10.70
C LYS A 25 15.41 -12.01 -10.83
N LYS A 26 16.50 -12.65 -10.35
CA LYS A 26 17.88 -12.14 -10.45
C LYS A 26 18.40 -12.04 -11.89
N ASP A 27 17.81 -12.79 -12.82
CA ASP A 27 18.25 -12.85 -14.22
C ASP A 27 17.53 -11.78 -15.09
N PHE A 28 16.53 -11.05 -14.54
CA PHE A 28 15.72 -10.08 -15.28
C PHE A 28 16.52 -8.92 -15.87
N ASP A 29 17.47 -8.36 -15.12
CA ASP A 29 18.34 -7.28 -15.62
C ASP A 29 19.20 -7.75 -16.79
N ASP A 30 19.78 -8.95 -16.73
CA ASP A 30 20.61 -9.52 -17.79
C ASP A 30 19.79 -9.78 -19.06
N ILE A 31 18.53 -10.19 -18.92
CA ILE A 31 17.62 -10.40 -20.04
C ILE A 31 17.24 -9.07 -20.67
N ALA A 32 16.92 -8.06 -19.86
CA ALA A 32 16.61 -6.71 -20.33
C ALA A 32 17.81 -6.10 -21.09
N GLU A 33 19.04 -6.27 -20.60
CA GLU A 33 20.24 -5.82 -21.29
C GLU A 33 20.43 -6.55 -22.62
N LYS A 34 20.24 -7.87 -22.69
CA LYS A 34 20.32 -8.63 -23.95
C LYS A 34 19.26 -8.16 -24.96
N PHE A 35 18.05 -7.86 -24.48
CA PHE A 35 16.99 -7.29 -25.31
C PHE A 35 17.42 -5.95 -25.90
N LEU A 36 17.92 -5.03 -25.08
CA LEU A 36 18.39 -3.71 -25.52
C LEU A 36 19.59 -3.78 -26.43
N ARG A 37 20.56 -4.67 -26.20
CA ARG A 37 21.68 -4.87 -27.13
C ARG A 37 21.21 -5.24 -28.54
N LYS A 38 20.08 -5.94 -28.65
CA LYS A 38 19.54 -6.36 -29.93
C LYS A 38 18.73 -5.27 -30.63
N TYR A 39 17.92 -4.53 -29.88
CA TYR A 39 16.92 -3.64 -30.46
C TYR A 39 17.17 -2.14 -30.24
N TYR A 40 17.87 -1.77 -29.15
CA TYR A 40 18.19 -0.36 -28.86
C TYR A 40 19.45 -0.25 -27.99
N PRO A 41 20.66 -0.53 -28.52
CA PRO A 41 21.91 -0.55 -27.77
C PRO A 41 22.30 0.80 -27.16
N GLN A 42 21.80 1.91 -27.68
CA GLN A 42 22.07 3.26 -27.16
C GLN A 42 21.66 3.42 -25.70
N ALA A 43 20.56 2.77 -25.27
CA ALA A 43 20.11 2.80 -23.89
C ALA A 43 21.10 2.18 -22.90
N LEU A 44 22.10 1.44 -23.36
CA LEU A 44 23.15 0.84 -22.54
C LEU A 44 24.42 1.69 -22.45
N THR A 45 24.55 2.73 -23.26
CA THR A 45 25.76 3.58 -23.31
C THR A 45 25.63 4.83 -22.44
N GLN A 46 24.43 5.42 -22.34
CA GLN A 46 24.15 6.60 -21.54
C GLN A 46 22.68 6.58 -21.08
N PRO A 47 22.33 7.29 -19.98
CA PRO A 47 20.95 7.47 -19.59
C PRO A 47 20.15 8.12 -20.72
N THR A 48 19.11 7.43 -21.21
CA THR A 48 18.22 7.94 -22.26
C THR A 48 16.86 7.23 -22.15
N PRO A 49 15.76 7.91 -22.48
CA PRO A 49 14.47 7.25 -22.66
C PRO A 49 14.54 6.19 -23.73
N VAL A 50 13.77 5.14 -23.60
CA VAL A 50 13.70 4.04 -24.56
C VAL A 50 12.52 4.29 -25.50
N PRO A 51 12.75 4.59 -26.79
CA PRO A 51 11.68 4.87 -27.75
C PRO A 51 10.97 3.57 -28.13
N VAL A 52 9.81 3.33 -27.54
CA VAL A 52 9.09 2.04 -27.65
C VAL A 52 8.65 1.74 -29.10
N GLU A 53 8.25 2.77 -29.84
CA GLU A 53 7.85 2.64 -31.27
C GLU A 53 9.04 2.20 -32.16
N THR A 54 10.24 2.68 -31.85
CA THR A 54 11.46 2.25 -32.53
C THR A 54 11.73 0.77 -32.27
N ILE A 55 11.60 0.32 -31.00
CA ILE A 55 11.77 -1.09 -30.65
C ILE A 55 10.74 -1.97 -31.38
N VAL A 56 9.46 -1.56 -31.38
CA VAL A 56 8.40 -2.29 -32.07
C VAL A 56 8.72 -2.42 -33.57
N SER A 57 9.18 -1.35 -34.21
CA SER A 57 9.59 -1.35 -35.64
C SER A 57 10.78 -2.29 -35.87
N GLU A 58 11.83 -2.23 -35.03
CA GLU A 58 13.01 -3.12 -35.12
C GLU A 58 12.66 -4.60 -34.91
N MET A 59 11.62 -4.88 -34.13
CA MET A 59 11.09 -6.23 -33.95
C MET A 59 10.19 -6.70 -35.09
N GLY A 60 9.85 -5.83 -36.06
CA GLY A 60 8.91 -6.10 -37.14
C GLY A 60 7.47 -6.26 -36.66
N LEU A 61 7.10 -5.56 -35.62
CA LEU A 61 5.76 -5.56 -34.98
C LEU A 61 4.99 -4.31 -35.39
N SER A 62 3.68 -4.29 -35.11
CA SER A 62 2.80 -3.15 -35.32
C SER A 62 1.95 -2.86 -34.07
N ILE A 63 1.68 -1.58 -33.79
CA ILE A 63 0.83 -1.14 -32.70
C ILE A 63 -0.53 -0.72 -33.24
N HIS A 64 -1.59 -1.19 -32.60
CA HIS A 64 -2.97 -0.82 -32.86
C HIS A 64 -3.63 -0.34 -31.56
N GLN A 65 -4.27 0.82 -31.61
CA GLN A 65 -5.01 1.37 -30.47
C GLN A 65 -6.48 1.02 -30.59
N GLU A 66 -6.95 0.13 -29.73
CA GLU A 66 -8.33 -0.36 -29.72
C GLU A 66 -8.90 -0.33 -28.31
N LYS A 67 -10.21 -0.23 -28.16
CA LYS A 67 -10.84 -0.44 -26.86
C LYS A 67 -10.98 -1.94 -26.60
N LEU A 68 -10.24 -2.45 -25.61
CA LEU A 68 -10.09 -3.90 -25.38
C LEU A 68 -11.15 -4.49 -24.43
N THR A 69 -11.55 -3.74 -23.39
CA THR A 69 -12.57 -4.15 -22.42
C THR A 69 -13.36 -2.94 -21.91
N ILE A 70 -14.61 -3.17 -21.49
CA ILE A 70 -15.48 -2.11 -20.97
C ILE A 70 -14.96 -1.58 -19.62
N ASP A 71 -14.48 -2.48 -18.77
CA ASP A 71 -14.00 -2.20 -17.40
C ASP A 71 -12.54 -1.75 -17.34
N ASN A 72 -11.86 -1.64 -18.48
CA ASN A 72 -10.43 -1.35 -18.62
C ASN A 72 -9.53 -2.34 -17.86
N SER A 73 -9.94 -3.59 -17.74
CA SER A 73 -9.15 -4.64 -17.07
C SER A 73 -7.98 -5.13 -17.92
N VAL A 74 -8.06 -5.02 -19.25
CA VAL A 74 -7.00 -5.44 -20.18
C VAL A 74 -6.35 -4.22 -20.82
N PHE A 75 -5.03 -4.09 -20.67
CA PHE A 75 -4.26 -2.93 -21.15
C PHE A 75 -3.58 -3.19 -22.50
N GLY A 76 -3.17 -4.42 -22.74
CA GLY A 76 -2.51 -4.82 -23.96
C GLY A 76 -2.82 -6.26 -24.34
N LYS A 77 -2.60 -6.59 -25.60
CA LYS A 77 -2.68 -7.94 -26.15
C LYS A 77 -1.63 -8.14 -27.22
N MET A 78 -0.92 -9.28 -27.19
CA MET A 78 -0.02 -9.69 -28.25
C MET A 78 -0.67 -10.72 -29.15
N VAL A 79 -0.66 -10.50 -30.48
CA VAL A 79 -1.24 -11.40 -31.48
C VAL A 79 -0.14 -12.32 -32.05
N PHE A 80 -0.21 -13.62 -31.75
CA PHE A 80 0.79 -14.61 -32.17
C PHE A 80 0.49 -15.30 -33.52
N LYS A 81 -0.71 -15.14 -34.04
CA LYS A 81 -1.17 -15.69 -35.33
C LYS A 81 -2.25 -14.78 -35.88
N ASP A 82 -2.36 -14.72 -37.23
CA ASP A 82 -3.46 -14.02 -37.89
C ASP A 82 -4.80 -14.52 -37.33
N THR A 83 -5.57 -13.62 -36.76
CA THR A 83 -6.82 -13.97 -36.06
C THR A 83 -7.75 -12.76 -35.93
N ASP A 84 -9.02 -13.06 -35.74
CA ASP A 84 -10.01 -12.08 -35.36
C ASP A 84 -10.01 -11.89 -33.86
N VAL A 85 -10.01 -10.64 -33.40
CA VAL A 85 -10.04 -10.25 -32.00
C VAL A 85 -11.27 -9.37 -31.75
N GLU A 86 -11.99 -9.68 -30.69
CA GLU A 86 -13.10 -8.84 -30.24
C GLU A 86 -12.55 -7.56 -29.60
N VAL A 87 -13.02 -6.43 -30.10
CA VAL A 87 -12.74 -5.08 -29.61
C VAL A 87 -14.07 -4.33 -29.41
N ILE A 88 -14.04 -3.21 -28.70
CA ILE A 88 -15.23 -2.42 -28.42
C ILE A 88 -15.24 -1.18 -29.31
N GLU A 89 -16.29 -1.03 -30.12
CA GLU A 89 -16.62 0.19 -30.89
C GLU A 89 -18.06 0.60 -30.55
N ASP A 90 -18.24 1.88 -30.25
CA ASP A 90 -19.56 2.44 -29.92
C ASP A 90 -20.34 1.58 -28.90
N GLU A 91 -19.62 1.15 -27.83
CA GLU A 91 -20.15 0.28 -26.76
C GLU A 91 -20.60 -1.13 -27.20
N GLN A 92 -20.26 -1.54 -28.43
CA GLN A 92 -20.57 -2.87 -28.97
C GLN A 92 -19.30 -3.68 -29.21
N LEU A 93 -19.40 -4.99 -29.03
CA LEU A 93 -18.34 -5.93 -29.42
C LEU A 93 -18.30 -6.07 -30.93
N VAL A 94 -17.16 -5.76 -31.53
CA VAL A 94 -16.89 -5.87 -32.95
C VAL A 94 -15.68 -6.78 -33.17
N SER A 95 -15.80 -7.74 -34.07
CA SER A 95 -14.68 -8.62 -34.45
C SER A 95 -13.84 -7.93 -35.51
N LYS A 96 -12.54 -7.71 -35.23
CA LYS A 96 -11.56 -7.16 -36.16
C LYS A 96 -10.42 -8.13 -36.42
N HIS A 97 -9.99 -8.21 -37.68
CA HIS A 97 -8.85 -9.02 -38.09
C HIS A 97 -7.53 -8.34 -37.79
N PHE A 98 -6.60 -9.05 -37.13
CA PHE A 98 -5.23 -8.60 -36.86
C PHE A 98 -4.22 -9.65 -37.33
N ASN A 99 -3.14 -9.15 -37.91
CA ASN A 99 -2.05 -9.99 -38.38
C ASN A 99 -1.15 -10.42 -37.22
N LYS A 100 -0.45 -11.52 -37.39
CA LYS A 100 0.63 -11.98 -36.52
C LYS A 100 1.65 -10.85 -36.30
N GLY A 101 1.97 -10.57 -35.04
CA GLY A 101 2.89 -9.49 -34.65
C GLY A 101 2.20 -8.15 -34.37
N SER A 102 0.86 -8.12 -34.32
CA SER A 102 0.13 -6.95 -33.87
C SER A 102 0.13 -6.87 -32.34
N ILE A 103 0.48 -5.70 -31.80
CA ILE A 103 0.31 -5.31 -30.41
C ILE A 103 -0.97 -4.46 -30.33
N LEU A 104 -1.96 -4.92 -29.59
CA LEU A 104 -3.16 -4.14 -29.33
C LEU A 104 -2.98 -3.45 -27.98
N VAL A 105 -3.16 -2.13 -27.95
CA VAL A 105 -3.09 -1.33 -26.71
C VAL A 105 -4.43 -0.65 -26.49
N ASP A 106 -4.97 -0.76 -25.29
CA ASP A 106 -6.23 -0.09 -24.96
C ASP A 106 -6.08 1.42 -25.12
N LYS A 107 -6.95 2.04 -25.93
CA LYS A 107 -6.88 3.46 -26.27
C LYS A 107 -7.00 4.39 -25.04
N ASP A 108 -7.62 3.90 -23.96
CA ASP A 108 -7.78 4.66 -22.72
C ASP A 108 -6.52 4.64 -21.85
N VAL A 109 -5.54 3.77 -22.11
CA VAL A 109 -4.29 3.68 -21.31
C VAL A 109 -3.53 5.01 -21.34
N VAL A 110 -3.42 5.64 -22.50
CA VAL A 110 -2.72 6.94 -22.63
C VAL A 110 -3.52 8.05 -21.96
N PHE A 111 -4.84 8.12 -22.20
CA PHE A 111 -5.69 9.21 -21.74
C PHE A 111 -6.03 9.13 -20.24
N LYS A 112 -6.24 7.91 -19.73
CA LYS A 112 -6.69 7.71 -18.35
C LYS A 112 -5.55 7.43 -17.36
N ARG A 113 -4.37 7.00 -17.84
CA ARG A 113 -3.23 6.68 -16.99
C ARG A 113 -2.07 7.66 -17.21
N ASN A 114 -1.17 7.40 -18.10
CA ASN A 114 -0.07 8.28 -18.52
C ASN A 114 0.78 7.61 -19.62
N VAL A 115 1.68 8.38 -20.22
CA VAL A 115 2.64 7.87 -21.23
C VAL A 115 3.48 6.71 -20.68
N GLY A 116 3.86 6.75 -19.41
CA GLY A 116 4.65 5.67 -18.79
C GLY A 116 3.90 4.34 -18.72
N SER A 117 2.58 4.36 -18.54
CA SER A 117 1.76 3.14 -18.59
C SER A 117 1.69 2.58 -20.00
N TYR A 118 1.55 3.44 -21.01
CA TYR A 118 1.61 3.05 -22.41
C TYR A 118 2.94 2.40 -22.77
N ASN A 119 4.06 3.06 -22.44
CA ASN A 119 5.39 2.54 -22.71
C ASN A 119 5.61 1.17 -22.06
N ASN A 120 5.18 1.02 -20.80
CA ASN A 120 5.29 -0.25 -20.09
C ASN A 120 4.44 -1.35 -20.75
N THR A 121 3.21 -1.04 -21.18
CA THR A 121 2.32 -1.99 -21.87
C THR A 121 2.95 -2.45 -23.20
N VAL A 122 3.41 -1.51 -24.02
CA VAL A 122 4.03 -1.87 -25.32
C VAL A 122 5.25 -2.76 -25.13
N ILE A 123 6.16 -2.42 -24.20
CA ILE A 123 7.36 -3.24 -23.95
C ILE A 123 7.00 -4.57 -23.29
N HIS A 124 5.96 -4.63 -22.45
CA HIS A 124 5.44 -5.88 -21.92
C HIS A 124 5.05 -6.85 -23.04
N GLU A 125 4.30 -6.39 -24.04
CA GLU A 125 3.91 -7.20 -25.20
C GLU A 125 5.12 -7.58 -26.05
N CYS A 126 6.11 -6.69 -26.19
CA CYS A 126 7.38 -7.01 -26.85
C CYS A 126 8.14 -8.14 -26.11
N VAL A 127 8.08 -8.19 -24.79
CA VAL A 127 8.68 -9.28 -23.99
C VAL A 127 7.95 -10.59 -24.26
N HIS A 128 6.61 -10.59 -24.33
CA HIS A 128 5.85 -11.77 -24.71
C HIS A 128 6.26 -12.28 -26.08
N TRP A 129 6.38 -11.41 -27.07
CA TRP A 129 6.83 -11.80 -28.41
C TRP A 129 8.23 -12.40 -28.40
N GLU A 130 9.16 -11.79 -27.69
CA GLU A 130 10.55 -12.21 -27.69
C GLU A 130 10.82 -13.48 -26.89
N LEU A 131 10.11 -13.70 -25.77
CA LEU A 131 10.38 -14.80 -24.85
C LEU A 131 9.35 -15.93 -24.93
N HIS A 132 8.09 -15.63 -25.19
CA HIS A 132 6.99 -16.57 -25.02
C HIS A 132 6.35 -17.04 -26.33
N LYS A 133 6.79 -16.50 -27.48
CA LYS A 133 6.29 -16.87 -28.81
C LYS A 133 6.32 -18.38 -29.04
N VAL A 134 7.39 -19.05 -28.63
CA VAL A 134 7.53 -20.52 -28.80
C VAL A 134 6.45 -21.28 -28.06
N PHE A 135 6.10 -20.86 -26.83
CA PHE A 135 5.00 -21.45 -26.07
C PHE A 135 3.69 -21.38 -26.86
N HIS A 136 3.32 -20.19 -27.35
CA HIS A 136 2.09 -20.01 -28.12
C HIS A 136 2.09 -20.80 -29.42
N GLU A 137 3.20 -20.80 -30.16
CA GLU A 137 3.32 -21.56 -31.42
C GLU A 137 3.17 -23.07 -31.20
N VAL A 138 3.78 -23.62 -30.16
CA VAL A 138 3.65 -25.06 -29.83
C VAL A 138 2.23 -25.38 -29.35
N LYS A 139 1.66 -24.54 -28.47
CA LYS A 139 0.30 -24.77 -27.97
C LYS A 139 -0.74 -24.73 -29.09
N MET A 140 -0.64 -23.79 -30.02
CA MET A 140 -1.53 -23.73 -31.21
C MET A 140 -1.48 -24.98 -32.09
N VAL A 141 -0.35 -25.71 -32.08
CA VAL A 141 -0.24 -26.97 -32.82
C VAL A 141 -0.88 -28.12 -32.04
N LEU A 142 -0.73 -28.12 -30.71
CA LEU A 142 -1.19 -29.20 -29.84
C LEU A 142 -2.66 -29.08 -29.44
N ASP A 143 -3.16 -27.86 -29.32
CA ASP A 143 -4.50 -27.53 -28.88
C ASP A 143 -5.13 -26.50 -29.83
N LYS A 144 -6.15 -26.92 -30.57
CA LYS A 144 -6.84 -26.08 -31.58
C LYS A 144 -7.64 -24.96 -30.93
N ASP A 145 -8.04 -25.13 -29.65
CA ASP A 145 -8.83 -24.16 -28.89
C ASP A 145 -7.94 -23.21 -28.09
N HIS A 146 -6.60 -23.35 -28.17
CA HIS A 146 -5.69 -22.47 -27.49
C HIS A 146 -5.83 -21.03 -27.96
N SER A 147 -5.92 -20.09 -27.01
CA SER A 147 -5.97 -18.65 -27.30
C SER A 147 -4.77 -18.22 -28.18
N GLN A 148 -5.07 -17.56 -29.27
CA GLN A 148 -4.06 -17.04 -30.22
C GLN A 148 -3.52 -15.68 -29.78
N VAL A 149 -4.05 -15.15 -28.66
CA VAL A 149 -3.78 -13.84 -28.12
C VAL A 149 -3.47 -13.99 -26.62
N SER A 150 -2.37 -13.42 -26.16
CA SER A 150 -2.17 -13.19 -24.72
C SER A 150 -2.88 -11.90 -24.32
N SER A 151 -3.35 -11.83 -23.11
CA SER A 151 -3.95 -10.61 -22.55
C SER A 151 -3.40 -10.37 -21.14
N TRP A 152 -2.97 -9.15 -20.89
CA TRP A 152 -2.55 -8.74 -19.57
C TRP A 152 -3.73 -8.22 -18.76
N THR A 153 -3.93 -8.82 -17.58
CA THR A 153 -4.91 -8.40 -16.58
C THR A 153 -4.20 -8.15 -15.25
N GLU A 154 -4.73 -7.25 -14.44
CA GLU A 154 -4.24 -7.00 -13.08
C GLU A 154 -4.71 -8.07 -12.08
N GLU A 155 -4.65 -9.36 -12.41
CA GLU A 155 -4.98 -10.39 -11.44
C GLU A 155 -3.87 -10.57 -10.40
N ASN A 156 -4.29 -10.63 -9.13
CA ASN A 156 -3.41 -10.89 -8.00
C ASN A 156 -2.77 -12.27 -8.15
N LEU A 157 -1.48 -12.31 -8.46
CA LEU A 157 -0.69 -13.53 -8.42
C LEU A 157 -0.54 -13.98 -6.97
N ALA A 158 -1.51 -14.76 -6.50
CA ALA A 158 -1.48 -15.45 -5.22
C ALA A 158 -0.27 -16.40 -5.12
N ASP A 159 -0.19 -17.24 -4.15
CA ASP A 159 0.92 -18.16 -3.89
C ASP A 159 1.47 -18.83 -5.18
N SER A 160 2.76 -18.63 -5.47
CA SER A 160 3.45 -19.13 -6.67
C SER A 160 3.45 -20.65 -6.82
N SER A 161 3.07 -21.40 -5.79
CA SER A 161 2.95 -22.86 -5.83
C SER A 161 1.82 -23.35 -6.74
N MET A 162 0.86 -22.49 -7.09
CA MET A 162 -0.29 -22.79 -7.93
C MET A 162 -0.25 -22.12 -9.30
N TRP A 163 0.87 -21.49 -9.66
CA TRP A 163 0.99 -20.74 -10.91
C TRP A 163 0.95 -21.64 -12.14
N THR A 164 0.13 -21.24 -13.10
CA THR A 164 0.09 -21.81 -14.43
C THR A 164 1.27 -21.34 -15.28
N SER A 165 1.43 -21.90 -16.48
CA SER A 165 2.42 -21.41 -17.45
C SER A 165 2.16 -19.95 -17.87
N LEU A 166 0.87 -19.54 -17.92
CA LEU A 166 0.48 -18.17 -18.23
C LEU A 166 0.91 -17.20 -17.11
N ASP A 167 0.65 -17.56 -15.85
CA ASP A 167 1.05 -16.72 -14.70
C ASP A 167 2.57 -16.50 -14.66
N TRP A 168 3.35 -17.54 -14.98
CA TRP A 168 4.80 -17.42 -15.07
C TRP A 168 5.24 -16.47 -16.20
N MET A 169 4.59 -16.51 -17.36
CA MET A 169 4.89 -15.61 -18.48
C MET A 169 4.54 -14.16 -18.13
N GLU A 170 3.38 -13.93 -17.51
CA GLU A 170 2.99 -12.61 -17.04
C GLU A 170 3.96 -12.05 -15.98
N TRP A 171 4.34 -12.85 -14.99
CA TRP A 171 5.35 -12.46 -14.01
C TRP A 171 6.71 -12.10 -14.64
N GLN A 172 7.13 -12.85 -15.66
CA GLN A 172 8.36 -12.56 -16.40
C GLN A 172 8.23 -11.25 -17.16
N ALA A 173 7.15 -11.03 -17.91
CA ALA A 173 6.95 -9.82 -18.70
C ALA A 173 6.83 -8.59 -17.79
N ASN A 174 6.04 -8.67 -16.73
CA ASN A 174 5.91 -7.61 -15.71
C ASN A 174 7.24 -7.26 -15.01
N GLY A 175 8.09 -8.25 -14.80
CA GLY A 175 9.40 -8.03 -14.19
C GLY A 175 10.45 -7.47 -15.15
N ILE A 176 10.41 -7.84 -16.43
CA ILE A 176 11.44 -7.50 -17.42
C ILE A 176 11.15 -6.15 -18.10
N ALA A 177 9.89 -5.85 -18.42
CA ALA A 177 9.54 -4.63 -19.16
C ALA A 177 10.02 -3.33 -18.47
N PRO A 178 9.82 -3.10 -17.16
CA PRO A 178 10.35 -1.91 -16.49
C PRO A 178 11.89 -1.86 -16.50
N ARG A 179 12.58 -3.01 -16.59
CA ARG A 179 14.04 -3.08 -16.65
C ARG A 179 14.59 -2.78 -18.02
N ILE A 180 13.81 -3.00 -19.06
CA ILE A 180 14.12 -2.55 -20.44
C ILE A 180 13.99 -1.03 -20.49
N LEU A 181 12.90 -0.45 -19.96
CA LEU A 181 12.68 1.00 -19.94
C LEU A 181 13.69 1.74 -19.05
N MET A 182 14.15 1.10 -17.96
CA MET A 182 15.09 1.65 -16.99
C MET A 182 16.29 0.71 -16.78
N PRO A 183 17.27 0.66 -17.70
CA PRO A 183 18.43 -0.23 -17.62
C PRO A 183 19.24 0.02 -16.35
N LYS A 184 19.70 -1.05 -15.70
CA LYS A 184 20.30 -1.05 -14.37
C LYS A 184 21.39 0.00 -14.18
N VAL A 185 22.40 0.00 -15.03
CA VAL A 185 23.57 0.89 -14.90
C VAL A 185 23.15 2.33 -15.16
N GLN A 186 22.42 2.58 -16.23
CA GLN A 186 22.02 3.92 -16.65
C GLN A 186 21.05 4.58 -15.68
N THR A 187 20.13 3.79 -15.14
CA THR A 187 19.21 4.27 -14.11
C THR A 187 19.94 4.67 -12.84
N ARG A 188 20.96 3.87 -12.39
CA ARG A 188 21.78 4.25 -11.24
C ARG A 188 22.57 5.54 -11.46
N ILE A 189 23.11 5.75 -12.67
CA ILE A 189 23.80 6.98 -13.03
C ILE A 189 22.82 8.16 -12.93
N LYS A 190 21.64 8.04 -13.53
CA LYS A 190 20.62 9.10 -13.52
C LYS A 190 20.12 9.42 -12.11
N ILE A 191 19.86 8.42 -11.28
CA ILE A 191 19.47 8.62 -9.88
C ILE A 191 20.52 9.44 -9.12
N ARG A 192 21.80 9.09 -9.26
CA ARG A 192 22.90 9.84 -8.59
C ARG A 192 23.00 11.28 -9.08
N GLU A 193 22.88 11.48 -10.39
CA GLU A 193 22.85 12.81 -11.01
C GLU A 193 21.70 13.65 -10.43
N LEU A 194 20.49 13.06 -10.34
CA LEU A 194 19.32 13.76 -9.81
C LEU A 194 19.50 14.13 -8.33
N PHE A 195 19.98 13.21 -7.49
CA PHE A 195 20.29 13.52 -6.09
C PHE A 195 21.26 14.70 -5.99
N GLN A 196 22.35 14.70 -6.75
CA GLN A 196 23.32 15.79 -6.74
C GLN A 196 22.72 17.12 -7.21
N THR A 197 22.01 17.10 -8.34
CA THR A 197 21.43 18.32 -8.94
C THR A 197 20.37 18.93 -8.03
N LEU A 198 19.44 18.12 -7.51
CA LEU A 198 18.34 18.61 -6.67
C LEU A 198 18.86 19.16 -5.32
N THR A 199 19.87 18.51 -4.72
CA THR A 199 20.50 19.04 -3.49
C THR A 199 21.22 20.37 -3.75
N LEU A 200 21.84 20.55 -4.92
CA LEU A 200 22.48 21.83 -5.28
C LEU A 200 21.46 22.93 -5.51
N VAL A 201 20.31 22.63 -6.10
CA VAL A 201 19.24 23.58 -6.38
C VAL A 201 18.51 24.01 -5.09
N ASN A 202 18.28 23.06 -4.19
CA ASN A 202 17.62 23.31 -2.90
C ASN A 202 18.42 22.62 -1.78
N PRO A 203 19.41 23.30 -1.18
CA PRO A 203 20.23 22.72 -0.11
C PRO A 203 19.48 22.37 1.17
N ASP A 204 18.34 23.02 1.41
CA ASP A 204 17.51 22.88 2.62
C ASP A 204 16.35 21.88 2.42
N ILE A 205 16.28 21.19 1.28
CA ILE A 205 15.24 20.21 1.00
C ILE A 205 15.31 19.04 2.01
N SER A 206 14.18 18.67 2.58
CA SER A 206 14.13 17.50 3.47
C SER A 206 14.47 16.23 2.71
N ARG A 207 14.94 15.20 3.43
CA ARG A 207 15.36 13.94 2.80
C ARG A 207 14.20 13.23 2.10
N SER A 208 13.02 13.26 2.69
CA SER A 208 11.82 12.64 2.14
C SER A 208 11.33 13.36 0.88
N GLU A 209 11.33 14.70 0.88
CA GLU A 209 11.01 15.51 -0.31
C GLU A 209 12.03 15.29 -1.42
N LEU A 210 13.33 15.25 -1.10
CA LEU A 210 14.38 14.98 -2.06
C LEU A 210 14.18 13.62 -2.76
N VAL A 211 13.85 12.57 -2.00
CA VAL A 211 13.58 11.25 -2.58
C VAL A 211 12.35 11.27 -3.47
N GLN A 212 11.29 11.98 -3.08
CA GLN A 212 10.10 12.17 -3.90
C GLN A 212 10.45 12.86 -5.23
N GLU A 213 11.16 13.98 -5.17
CA GLU A 213 11.59 14.73 -6.36
C GLU A 213 12.47 13.86 -7.28
N VAL A 214 13.34 13.03 -6.72
CA VAL A 214 14.13 12.07 -7.51
C VAL A 214 13.24 11.05 -8.22
N VAL A 215 12.21 10.51 -7.56
CA VAL A 215 11.26 9.59 -8.19
C VAL A 215 10.51 10.26 -9.32
N ASP A 216 10.02 11.50 -9.13
CA ASP A 216 9.28 12.26 -10.12
C ASP A 216 10.12 12.59 -11.36
N ASN A 217 11.33 13.08 -11.12
CA ASN A 217 12.26 13.40 -12.21
C ASN A 217 12.74 12.15 -12.95
N LEU A 218 12.92 11.04 -12.23
CA LEU A 218 13.29 9.76 -12.84
C LEU A 218 12.16 9.22 -13.73
N ALA A 219 10.93 9.30 -13.23
CA ALA A 219 9.74 8.88 -13.96
C ALA A 219 9.56 9.71 -15.26
N THR A 220 9.70 11.02 -15.14
CA THR A 220 9.63 11.94 -16.28
C THR A 220 10.75 11.68 -17.27
N PHE A 221 12.00 11.50 -16.80
CA PHE A 221 13.16 11.30 -17.67
C PHE A 221 13.07 10.00 -18.49
N PHE A 222 12.67 8.88 -17.86
CA PHE A 222 12.55 7.60 -18.56
C PHE A 222 11.17 7.35 -19.16
N GLU A 223 10.27 8.33 -19.08
CA GLU A 223 8.89 8.22 -19.57
C GLU A 223 8.17 6.98 -19.03
N VAL A 224 8.30 6.76 -17.71
CA VAL A 224 7.65 5.67 -16.97
C VAL A 224 6.70 6.22 -15.91
N SER A 225 5.86 5.36 -15.32
CA SER A 225 5.04 5.79 -14.19
C SER A 225 5.91 6.03 -12.93
N ARG A 226 5.46 6.95 -12.05
CA ARG A 226 6.09 7.17 -10.72
C ARG A 226 6.26 5.88 -9.94
N GLN A 227 5.25 5.02 -10.00
CA GLN A 227 5.28 3.72 -9.34
C GLN A 227 6.38 2.81 -9.92
N ALA A 228 6.55 2.76 -11.23
CA ALA A 228 7.63 2.00 -11.86
C ALA A 228 9.00 2.55 -11.46
N ALA A 229 9.17 3.89 -11.43
CA ALA A 229 10.40 4.55 -11.01
C ALA A 229 10.71 4.25 -9.53
N LYS A 230 9.72 4.38 -8.63
CA LYS A 230 9.84 4.00 -7.22
C LYS A 230 10.33 2.57 -7.04
N ILE A 231 9.65 1.60 -7.66
CA ILE A 231 10.00 0.18 -7.57
C ILE A 231 11.42 -0.05 -8.10
N ARG A 232 11.76 0.58 -9.20
CA ARG A 232 13.08 0.44 -9.80
C ARG A 232 14.18 0.98 -8.89
N MET A 233 13.96 2.11 -8.23
CA MET A 233 14.86 2.65 -7.22
C MET A 233 15.08 1.65 -6.08
N ILE A 234 14.00 1.08 -5.54
CA ILE A 234 14.06 0.06 -4.47
C ILE A 234 14.85 -1.17 -4.93
N ASP A 235 14.58 -1.70 -6.14
CA ASP A 235 15.29 -2.84 -6.72
C ASP A 235 16.80 -2.56 -6.92
N LEU A 236 17.16 -1.29 -7.17
CA LEU A 236 18.53 -0.83 -7.32
C LEU A 236 19.23 -0.54 -5.98
N GLY A 237 18.54 -0.71 -4.85
CA GLY A 237 19.09 -0.55 -3.51
C GLY A 237 18.86 0.82 -2.87
N PHE A 238 18.11 1.74 -3.52
CA PHE A 238 17.69 3.02 -2.93
C PHE A 238 16.42 2.79 -2.10
N LYS A 239 16.60 2.20 -0.90
CA LYS A 239 15.50 1.75 -0.04
C LYS A 239 14.58 2.88 0.43
N GLU A 240 15.11 4.10 0.54
CA GLU A 240 14.36 5.31 0.94
C GLU A 240 13.15 5.58 0.06
N ALA A 241 13.17 5.12 -1.20
CA ALA A 241 12.02 5.21 -2.08
C ALA A 241 10.78 4.45 -1.56
N ASN A 242 10.91 3.57 -0.54
CA ASN A 242 9.76 3.00 0.15
C ASN A 242 8.94 4.05 0.90
N GLY A 243 9.56 5.16 1.31
CA GLY A 243 8.91 6.21 2.09
C GLY A 243 8.05 7.20 1.28
N VAL A 244 8.04 7.10 -0.05
CA VAL A 244 7.32 8.04 -0.91
C VAL A 244 6.25 7.34 -1.74
N TYR A 245 5.19 8.09 -2.11
CA TYR A 245 4.09 7.56 -2.92
C TYR A 245 3.47 6.26 -2.38
N ASN A 246 3.28 6.20 -1.07
CA ASN A 246 2.51 5.13 -0.45
C ASN A 246 1.03 5.52 -0.46
N TYR A 247 0.19 4.66 -1.01
CA TYR A 247 -1.26 4.85 -1.08
C TYR A 247 -1.95 3.78 -0.24
N LEU A 248 -2.60 4.21 0.83
CA LEU A 248 -3.27 3.33 1.79
C LEU A 248 -4.58 3.98 2.26
N ASP A 249 -5.60 3.17 2.48
CA ASP A 249 -6.91 3.64 2.95
C ASP A 249 -7.46 4.81 2.10
N ASP A 250 -7.38 4.66 0.75
CA ASP A 250 -7.88 5.60 -0.26
C ASP A 250 -7.22 7.00 -0.25
N ARG A 251 -5.99 7.09 0.25
CA ARG A 251 -5.23 8.34 0.27
C ARG A 251 -3.72 8.14 0.12
N TYR A 252 -3.02 9.17 -0.34
CA TYR A 252 -1.56 9.21 -0.26
C TYR A 252 -1.11 9.46 1.18
N MET A 253 -0.10 8.70 1.59
CA MET A 253 0.56 8.86 2.87
C MET A 253 1.52 10.05 2.82
N HIS A 254 1.77 10.69 3.96
CA HIS A 254 2.87 11.64 4.08
C HIS A 254 4.21 10.96 3.77
N ASN A 255 5.09 11.65 3.07
CA ASN A 255 6.43 11.14 2.76
C ASN A 255 7.25 11.01 4.05
N PHE A 256 8.05 9.97 4.12
CA PHE A 256 8.95 9.75 5.25
C PHE A 256 10.34 9.28 4.78
N ALA A 257 11.35 9.54 5.60
CA ALA A 257 12.69 9.04 5.42
C ALA A 257 13.05 8.04 6.54
N PHE A 258 14.18 7.36 6.43
CA PHE A 258 14.69 6.44 7.45
C PHE A 258 16.17 6.15 7.21
N GLU A 259 16.87 5.68 8.23
CA GLU A 259 18.24 5.18 8.10
C GLU A 259 18.28 3.99 7.12
N LEU A 260 19.23 4.02 6.17
CA LEU A 260 19.29 3.05 5.05
C LEU A 260 19.40 1.58 5.51
N GLU A 261 19.96 1.34 6.68
CA GLU A 261 20.17 0.01 7.24
C GLU A 261 18.99 -0.49 8.09
N ALA A 262 18.12 0.42 8.53
CA ALA A 262 17.01 0.10 9.43
C ALA A 262 15.86 -0.66 8.76
N PHE A 263 15.78 -0.64 7.43
CA PHE A 263 14.65 -1.15 6.68
C PHE A 263 14.98 -2.40 5.85
N ASP A 264 14.53 -3.55 6.29
CA ASP A 264 14.67 -4.81 5.58
C ASP A 264 13.77 -4.92 4.34
N LYS A 265 14.21 -5.69 3.34
CA LYS A 265 13.39 -5.98 2.17
C LYS A 265 12.11 -6.72 2.58
N GLY A 266 10.97 -6.22 2.10
CA GLY A 266 9.66 -6.78 2.43
C GLY A 266 9.10 -6.32 3.77
N SER A 267 9.69 -5.29 4.37
CA SER A 267 9.18 -4.61 5.56
C SER A 267 8.51 -3.28 5.19
N SER A 268 7.65 -2.77 6.07
CA SER A 268 6.98 -1.48 5.94
C SER A 268 6.73 -0.88 7.31
N TYR A 269 6.77 0.45 7.43
CA TYR A 269 6.29 1.16 8.62
C TYR A 269 4.78 1.39 8.58
N THR A 270 4.17 1.21 7.41
CA THR A 270 2.74 1.47 7.21
C THR A 270 1.88 0.24 7.45
N ILE A 271 0.70 0.47 8.03
CA ILE A 271 -0.34 -0.54 8.24
C ILE A 271 -1.69 0.08 7.91
N THR A 272 -2.52 -0.64 7.14
CA THR A 272 -3.89 -0.20 6.85
C THR A 272 -4.77 -0.27 8.10
N SER A 273 -5.83 0.53 8.15
CA SER A 273 -6.82 0.45 9.22
C SER A 273 -7.43 -0.95 9.34
N ASN A 274 -7.67 -1.62 8.21
CA ASN A 274 -8.21 -2.97 8.19
C ASN A 274 -7.22 -4.00 8.78
N ASP A 275 -5.94 -3.91 8.38
CA ASP A 275 -4.92 -4.82 8.89
C ASP A 275 -4.64 -4.56 10.38
N LEU A 276 -4.63 -3.29 10.80
CA LEU A 276 -4.55 -2.93 12.22
C LEU A 276 -5.67 -3.58 13.04
N CYS A 277 -6.92 -3.47 12.57
CA CYS A 277 -8.08 -4.10 13.21
C CYS A 277 -7.95 -5.62 13.23
N PHE A 278 -7.56 -6.21 12.12
CA PHE A 278 -7.39 -7.66 12.01
C PHE A 278 -6.32 -8.17 12.97
N GLU A 279 -5.13 -7.58 12.94
CA GLU A 279 -4.03 -7.99 13.82
C GLU A 279 -4.39 -7.80 15.30
N TYR A 280 -5.03 -6.69 15.64
CA TYR A 280 -5.48 -6.49 17.03
C TYR A 280 -6.47 -7.56 17.50
N CYS A 281 -7.39 -8.00 16.63
CA CYS A 281 -8.38 -9.02 16.97
C CYS A 281 -7.79 -10.42 17.09
N PHE A 282 -6.86 -10.77 16.23
CA PHE A 282 -6.44 -12.16 16.04
C PHE A 282 -4.98 -12.45 16.41
N ASN A 283 -4.16 -11.41 16.62
CA ASN A 283 -2.77 -11.54 17.02
C ASN A 283 -2.57 -11.08 18.46
N GLU A 284 -2.42 -12.04 19.36
CA GLU A 284 -2.29 -11.75 20.79
C GLU A 284 -1.01 -10.95 21.11
N SER A 285 0.10 -11.26 20.50
CA SER A 285 1.37 -10.53 20.70
C SER A 285 1.24 -9.07 20.26
N PHE A 286 0.60 -8.81 19.13
CA PHE A 286 0.33 -7.46 18.65
C PHE A 286 -0.60 -6.70 19.59
N ARG A 287 -1.69 -7.34 20.05
CA ARG A 287 -2.62 -6.77 21.01
C ARG A 287 -1.93 -6.36 22.32
N GLN A 288 -1.05 -7.21 22.84
CA GLN A 288 -0.29 -6.89 24.06
C GLN A 288 0.60 -5.65 23.88
N ILE A 289 1.18 -5.43 22.70
CA ILE A 289 1.95 -4.22 22.38
C ILE A 289 1.04 -2.99 22.37
N ILE A 290 -0.13 -3.08 21.72
CA ILE A 290 -1.07 -1.97 21.59
C ILE A 290 -1.72 -1.64 22.93
N ASP A 291 -2.10 -2.64 23.73
CA ASP A 291 -2.74 -2.46 25.04
C ASP A 291 -1.83 -1.79 26.09
N ARG A 292 -0.51 -1.81 25.89
CA ARG A 292 0.45 -1.02 26.71
C ARG A 292 0.30 0.49 26.50
N ASN A 293 -0.48 0.92 25.52
CA ASN A 293 -0.79 2.33 25.23
C ASN A 293 0.44 3.22 24.94
N MET A 294 1.54 2.63 24.50
CA MET A 294 2.77 3.34 24.15
C MET A 294 2.72 3.95 22.76
N PHE A 295 1.95 3.35 21.86
CA PHE A 295 1.83 3.77 20.47
C PHE A 295 0.52 4.49 20.19
N ILE A 296 0.54 5.33 19.19
CA ILE A 296 -0.63 5.98 18.62
C ILE A 296 -0.69 5.70 17.12
N TYR A 297 -1.89 5.38 16.63
CA TYR A 297 -2.10 5.22 15.20
C TYR A 297 -2.32 6.58 14.56
N VAL A 298 -1.40 7.01 13.76
CA VAL A 298 -1.40 8.30 13.08
C VAL A 298 -0.82 8.12 11.69
N ASP A 299 -1.50 8.67 10.69
CA ASP A 299 -1.08 8.64 9.29
C ASP A 299 -0.65 7.23 8.79
N ASN A 300 -1.46 6.21 9.12
CA ASN A 300 -1.20 4.80 8.83
C ASN A 300 0.09 4.22 9.44
N HIS A 301 0.60 4.85 10.51
CA HIS A 301 1.75 4.38 11.29
C HIS A 301 1.36 4.15 12.74
N LEU A 302 2.00 3.21 13.39
CA LEU A 302 1.99 3.09 14.84
C LEU A 302 3.26 3.75 15.38
N CYS A 303 3.13 4.98 15.84
CA CYS A 303 4.23 5.82 16.32
C CYS A 303 4.19 5.93 17.85
N LEU A 304 5.37 6.01 18.48
CA LEU A 304 5.50 6.24 19.93
C LEU A 304 4.84 7.55 20.36
N LYS A 305 4.12 7.52 21.46
CA LYS A 305 3.44 8.69 22.08
C LYS A 305 4.42 9.58 22.84
N ASP A 306 5.46 10.05 22.18
CA ASP A 306 6.42 10.97 22.77
C ASP A 306 6.35 12.34 22.07
N LYS A 307 6.64 13.43 22.80
CA LYS A 307 6.64 14.80 22.28
C LYS A 307 7.69 15.00 21.18
N LYS A 308 8.75 14.20 21.16
CA LYS A 308 9.76 14.21 20.12
C LYS A 308 9.18 13.79 18.78
N PHE A 309 8.16 12.90 18.80
CA PHE A 309 7.62 12.25 17.63
C PHE A 309 6.20 12.68 17.25
N ILE A 310 5.42 13.17 18.24
CA ILE A 310 3.99 13.47 18.06
C ILE A 310 3.65 14.87 18.57
N TYR A 311 3.03 15.68 17.70
CA TYR A 311 2.32 16.90 18.07
C TYR A 311 0.85 16.63 18.32
N MET A 312 0.30 17.26 19.33
CA MET A 312 -1.16 17.31 19.56
C MET A 312 -1.71 18.60 18.98
N THR A 313 -2.46 18.50 17.89
CA THR A 313 -3.16 19.61 17.26
C THR A 313 -4.63 19.63 17.66
N LYS A 314 -5.37 20.68 17.26
CA LYS A 314 -6.84 20.76 17.46
C LYS A 314 -7.58 19.66 16.71
N ASP A 315 -7.03 19.20 15.58
CA ASP A 315 -7.63 18.19 14.72
C ASP A 315 -7.17 16.76 15.05
N GLY A 316 -6.20 16.62 15.96
CA GLY A 316 -5.65 15.35 16.41
C GLY A 316 -4.13 15.36 16.47
N PRO A 317 -3.50 14.21 16.77
CA PRO A 317 -2.06 14.07 16.72
C PRO A 317 -1.58 14.04 15.29
N ILE A 318 -0.42 14.64 15.05
CA ILE A 318 0.36 14.52 13.83
C ILE A 318 1.79 14.13 14.17
N MET A 319 2.46 13.42 13.29
CA MET A 319 3.88 13.12 13.45
C MET A 319 4.72 14.37 13.21
N THR A 320 5.84 14.48 13.94
CA THR A 320 6.83 15.56 13.71
C THR A 320 7.64 15.26 12.45
N ASP A 321 8.27 16.30 11.87
CA ASP A 321 9.21 16.10 10.75
C ASP A 321 10.34 15.16 11.16
N TYR A 322 10.83 15.28 12.40
CA TYR A 322 11.81 14.37 12.97
C TYR A 322 11.33 12.90 12.95
N ALA A 323 10.07 12.65 13.31
CA ALA A 323 9.52 11.30 13.30
C ALA A 323 9.41 10.73 11.88
N TYR A 324 9.08 11.56 10.88
CA TYR A 324 9.06 11.14 9.48
C TYR A 324 10.46 10.83 8.92
N GLU A 325 11.49 11.49 9.42
CA GLU A 325 12.88 11.23 9.02
C GLU A 325 13.51 10.05 9.77
N HIS A 326 13.01 9.75 10.98
CA HIS A 326 13.56 8.73 11.88
C HIS A 326 12.48 7.72 12.30
N MET A 327 11.76 7.14 11.33
CA MET A 327 10.71 6.17 11.62
C MET A 327 11.21 4.89 12.29
N ASP A 328 12.46 4.54 12.06
CA ASP A 328 13.17 3.45 12.73
C ASP A 328 13.27 3.65 14.24
N GLU A 329 13.32 4.91 14.72
CA GLU A 329 13.35 5.22 16.15
C GLU A 329 11.95 5.19 16.80
N CYS A 330 10.88 5.36 16.05
CA CYS A 330 9.58 5.66 16.64
C CYS A 330 8.38 4.87 16.11
N CYS A 331 8.52 4.20 14.98
CA CYS A 331 7.41 3.49 14.36
C CYS A 331 7.59 1.96 14.39
N LEU A 332 6.49 1.24 14.55
CA LEU A 332 6.51 -0.22 14.39
C LEU A 332 6.78 -0.59 12.93
N ILE A 333 7.59 -1.62 12.75
CA ILE A 333 7.91 -2.20 11.43
C ILE A 333 7.06 -3.45 11.23
N PHE A 334 6.44 -3.55 10.07
CA PHE A 334 5.62 -4.68 9.66
C PHE A 334 6.27 -5.43 8.51
N LYS A 335 6.26 -6.76 8.55
CA LYS A 335 6.63 -7.59 7.41
C LYS A 335 5.46 -7.71 6.44
N VAL A 336 5.78 -7.58 5.16
CA VAL A 336 4.82 -7.64 4.06
C VAL A 336 4.93 -8.98 3.34
N LYS A 337 3.84 -9.73 3.27
CA LYS A 337 3.78 -11.03 2.55
C LYS A 337 3.56 -10.86 1.06
N SER A 338 2.64 -9.98 0.69
CA SER A 338 2.28 -9.73 -0.70
C SER A 338 2.13 -8.24 -0.94
N LYS A 339 2.37 -7.84 -2.18
CA LYS A 339 2.07 -6.51 -2.68
C LYS A 339 0.81 -6.64 -3.51
N ASN A 340 -0.26 -6.01 -3.10
CA ASN A 340 -1.45 -5.90 -3.94
C ASN A 340 -1.31 -4.67 -4.83
N PHE A 341 -1.62 -4.84 -6.10
CA PHE A 341 -1.75 -3.72 -7.02
C PHE A 341 -3.22 -3.30 -7.02
N THR A 342 -3.51 -2.10 -6.61
CA THR A 342 -4.83 -1.51 -6.77
C THR A 342 -4.78 -0.45 -7.84
N SER A 343 -5.70 -0.51 -8.79
CA SER A 343 -5.87 0.54 -9.80
C SER A 343 -7.00 1.45 -9.34
N ILE A 344 -6.66 2.66 -8.91
CA ILE A 344 -7.64 3.70 -8.60
C ILE A 344 -7.37 4.87 -9.55
N SER A 345 -8.39 5.28 -10.29
CA SER A 345 -8.39 6.47 -11.15
C SER A 345 -7.11 6.73 -11.96
N ASN A 346 -6.67 5.76 -12.75
CA ASN A 346 -5.56 5.83 -13.71
C ASN A 346 -4.14 5.67 -13.16
N GLU A 347 -3.94 5.33 -11.89
CA GLU A 347 -2.64 5.01 -11.31
C GLU A 347 -2.68 3.62 -10.66
N THR A 348 -1.58 2.89 -10.75
CA THR A 348 -1.42 1.58 -10.10
C THR A 348 -0.68 1.78 -8.79
N TYR A 349 -1.25 1.34 -7.69
CA TYR A 349 -0.68 1.48 -6.37
C TYR A 349 -0.25 0.13 -5.79
N TYR A 350 0.76 0.16 -4.93
CA TYR A 350 1.13 -0.99 -4.10
C TYR A 350 0.52 -0.84 -2.71
N ASP A 351 -0.39 -1.73 -2.38
CA ASP A 351 -0.78 -1.94 -1.01
C ASP A 351 0.22 -2.88 -0.34
N TYR A 352 0.78 -2.46 0.78
CA TYR A 352 1.56 -3.34 1.63
C TYR A 352 0.61 -4.02 2.60
N VAL A 353 0.40 -5.32 2.41
CA VAL A 353 -0.46 -6.12 3.28
C VAL A 353 0.40 -6.89 4.26
N LEU A 354 0.01 -6.89 5.53
CA LEU A 354 0.66 -7.71 6.54
C LEU A 354 0.65 -9.20 6.18
N ASN A 355 1.71 -9.90 6.53
CA ASN A 355 1.81 -11.33 6.32
C ASN A 355 0.89 -12.11 7.27
N ARG A 356 -0.35 -12.34 6.89
CA ARG A 356 -1.35 -13.10 7.66
C ARG A 356 -1.17 -14.63 7.60
N GLY A 357 -0.29 -15.14 6.77
CA GLY A 357 -0.13 -16.57 6.53
C GLY A 357 1.01 -17.23 7.27
N VAL A 358 1.77 -16.49 8.07
CA VAL A 358 2.77 -17.05 8.96
C VAL A 358 2.13 -17.20 10.33
N THR A 359 1.84 -18.43 10.66
CA THR A 359 1.65 -18.99 11.98
C THR A 359 1.97 -18.05 13.15
N LYS A 360 0.94 -17.76 13.95
CA LYS A 360 0.93 -17.34 15.37
C LYS A 360 1.82 -16.19 15.84
N GLU A 361 2.85 -15.82 15.08
CA GLU A 361 3.76 -14.72 15.35
C GLU A 361 3.89 -13.95 14.04
N SER A 362 3.01 -12.95 13.81
CA SER A 362 3.36 -11.91 12.87
C SER A 362 4.67 -11.34 13.43
N GLU A 363 5.78 -11.55 12.70
CA GLU A 363 7.05 -10.97 13.08
C GLU A 363 6.93 -9.47 12.88
N ILE A 364 6.32 -8.82 13.86
CA ILE A 364 6.46 -7.39 14.05
C ILE A 364 7.90 -7.23 14.51
N LYS A 365 8.78 -6.99 13.56
CA LYS A 365 10.09 -6.45 13.87
C LYS A 365 9.88 -4.97 14.19
N ALA A 366 9.58 -4.73 15.43
CA ALA A 366 9.99 -3.49 16.00
C ALA A 366 11.42 -3.71 16.49
N ASP A 367 12.36 -2.85 16.14
CA ASP A 367 13.54 -2.68 16.98
C ASP A 367 13.13 -2.33 18.42
N PHE A 368 11.90 -1.93 18.61
CA PHE A 368 11.17 -1.79 19.84
C PHE A 368 10.82 -3.09 20.58
N VAL A 369 10.89 -4.28 20.00
CA VAL A 369 10.85 -5.53 20.78
C VAL A 369 12.06 -5.54 21.73
N ASP A 370 13.20 -5.01 21.30
CA ASP A 370 14.36 -4.82 22.17
C ASP A 370 14.17 -3.71 23.20
N ILE A 371 13.46 -2.63 22.88
CA ILE A 371 13.04 -1.61 23.88
C ILE A 371 12.04 -2.21 24.87
N LEU A 372 11.13 -3.05 24.44
CA LEU A 372 10.16 -3.70 25.32
C LEU A 372 10.78 -4.87 26.10
N GLN A 373 11.84 -5.49 25.59
CA GLN A 373 12.65 -6.50 26.29
C GLN A 373 13.80 -5.90 27.09
N ASN A 374 14.15 -4.64 26.84
CA ASN A 374 15.20 -3.93 27.54
C ASN A 374 14.61 -2.87 28.48
N PRO A 375 14.30 -3.21 29.76
CA PRO A 375 13.69 -2.29 30.72
C PRO A 375 14.46 -0.97 30.89
N SER A 376 15.77 -0.95 30.59
CA SER A 376 16.61 0.23 30.73
C SER A 376 16.31 1.36 29.71
N LEU A 377 15.62 1.07 28.61
CA LEU A 377 15.17 2.09 27.68
C LEU A 377 13.80 2.67 28.06
N MET A 378 12.97 1.91 28.80
CA MET A 378 11.79 2.45 29.48
C MET A 378 12.15 3.46 30.57
N ASP A 379 13.33 3.33 31.18
CA ASP A 379 13.84 4.28 32.18
C ASP A 379 14.33 5.61 31.56
N GLN A 380 14.48 5.68 30.23
CA GLN A 380 14.85 6.90 29.49
C GLN A 380 13.62 7.71 29.01
N LEU A 381 12.43 7.10 28.96
CA LEU A 381 11.18 7.86 28.90
C LEU A 381 11.03 8.56 30.25
N PRO A 382 10.91 9.92 30.30
CA PRO A 382 10.94 10.58 31.60
C PRO A 382 9.81 10.04 32.50
N PRO A 383 10.11 9.30 33.56
CA PRO A 383 9.11 8.66 34.46
C PRO A 383 8.19 9.71 35.07
N LEU A 384 8.68 10.94 35.13
CA LEU A 384 8.01 12.09 35.76
C LEU A 384 6.76 12.52 34.96
N ASP A 385 6.74 12.42 33.63
CA ASP A 385 5.59 12.88 32.85
C ASP A 385 4.49 11.82 32.76
N MET A 386 4.83 10.52 32.75
CA MET A 386 3.85 9.43 32.83
C MET A 386 3.17 9.36 34.21
N MET A 387 3.93 9.51 35.28
CA MET A 387 3.36 9.58 36.61
C MET A 387 2.51 10.83 36.83
N LYS A 388 2.94 11.99 36.33
CA LYS A 388 2.14 13.23 36.37
C LYS A 388 0.84 13.09 35.57
N LEU A 389 0.91 12.46 34.38
CA LEU A 389 -0.26 12.20 33.53
C LEU A 389 -1.20 11.20 34.23
N GLY A 390 -0.68 10.08 34.72
CA GLY A 390 -1.44 9.09 35.50
C GLY A 390 -2.09 9.71 36.72
N LYS A 391 -1.39 10.58 37.46
CA LYS A 391 -1.93 11.33 38.57
C LYS A 391 -3.07 12.25 38.15
N LYS A 392 -2.90 13.03 37.08
CA LYS A 392 -3.97 13.90 36.56
C LYS A 392 -5.21 13.12 36.12
N ILE A 393 -5.03 11.97 35.44
CA ILE A 393 -6.15 11.12 35.05
C ILE A 393 -6.85 10.54 36.27
N SER A 394 -6.08 10.08 37.28
CA SER A 394 -6.63 9.55 38.51
C SER A 394 -7.40 10.60 39.34
N GLU A 395 -6.86 11.82 39.41
CA GLU A 395 -7.53 12.96 40.06
C GLU A 395 -8.84 13.28 39.33
N LEU A 396 -8.79 13.33 38.01
CA LEU A 396 -9.96 13.57 37.17
C LEU A 396 -11.05 12.50 37.36
N LEU A 397 -10.68 11.21 37.32
CA LEU A 397 -11.62 10.11 37.53
C LEU A 397 -12.30 10.18 38.91
N LYS A 398 -11.58 10.67 39.92
CA LYS A 398 -12.14 10.88 41.28
C LYS A 398 -13.10 12.06 41.35
N GLU A 399 -12.92 13.08 40.50
CA GLU A 399 -13.77 14.27 40.46
C GLU A 399 -15.04 14.07 39.63
N LEU A 400 -15.09 13.01 38.79
CA LEU A 400 -16.26 12.71 37.96
C LEU A 400 -17.42 12.20 38.83
N PRO A 401 -18.67 12.61 38.52
CA PRO A 401 -19.87 12.05 39.14
C PRO A 401 -19.91 10.53 39.06
N PHE A 402 -20.57 9.89 39.99
CA PHE A 402 -20.70 8.43 40.02
C PHE A 402 -21.61 7.94 38.88
N GLU A 403 -22.67 8.69 38.58
CA GLU A 403 -23.66 8.36 37.57
C GLU A 403 -23.19 8.70 36.13
N PHE A 404 -23.70 7.96 35.16
CA PHE A 404 -23.45 8.20 33.74
C PHE A 404 -23.85 9.62 33.31
N SER A 405 -25.06 10.07 33.70
CA SER A 405 -25.64 11.37 33.33
C SER A 405 -24.73 12.55 33.71
N GLY A 406 -24.24 12.56 34.93
CA GLY A 406 -23.33 13.56 35.45
C GLY A 406 -21.95 13.49 34.76
N THR A 407 -21.44 12.27 34.49
CA THR A 407 -20.18 12.04 33.85
C THR A 407 -20.20 12.55 32.39
N LEU A 408 -21.26 12.23 31.61
CA LEU A 408 -21.45 12.72 30.25
C LEU A 408 -21.46 14.25 30.20
N ARG A 409 -22.26 14.89 31.08
CA ARG A 409 -22.34 16.34 31.23
C ARG A 409 -20.99 16.97 31.55
N SER A 410 -20.22 16.36 32.48
CA SER A 410 -18.90 16.84 32.87
C SER A 410 -17.90 16.79 31.74
N HIS A 411 -17.83 15.68 30.98
CA HIS A 411 -16.98 15.55 29.83
C HIS A 411 -17.34 16.54 28.73
N ARG A 412 -18.64 16.70 28.40
CA ARG A 412 -19.11 17.66 27.42
C ARG A 412 -18.70 19.10 27.78
N LYS A 413 -18.96 19.51 29.04
CA LYS A 413 -18.59 20.85 29.53
C LYS A 413 -17.08 21.10 29.47
N ARG A 414 -16.27 20.11 29.85
CA ARG A 414 -14.80 20.20 29.82
C ARG A 414 -14.24 20.34 28.41
N LYS A 415 -14.96 19.79 27.43
CA LYS A 415 -14.61 19.95 26.00
C LYS A 415 -15.22 21.20 25.37
N ASN A 416 -15.84 22.09 26.15
CA ASN A 416 -16.56 23.27 25.67
C ASN A 416 -17.55 22.97 24.56
N CYS A 417 -18.17 21.78 24.62
CA CYS A 417 -19.10 21.28 23.62
C CYS A 417 -20.54 21.63 24.04
N THR A 418 -21.32 22.26 23.15
CA THR A 418 -22.74 22.55 23.42
C THR A 418 -23.59 21.30 23.23
N GLN A 419 -24.78 21.25 23.90
CA GLN A 419 -25.72 20.13 23.71
C GLN A 419 -26.16 19.97 22.25
N PRO A 420 -26.60 21.01 21.52
CA PRO A 420 -26.97 20.88 20.12
C PRO A 420 -25.84 20.33 19.26
N PHE A 421 -24.60 20.77 19.50
CA PHE A 421 -23.46 20.30 18.73
C PHE A 421 -23.13 18.83 18.98
N LEU A 422 -23.08 18.38 20.25
CA LEU A 422 -22.85 16.98 20.57
C LEU A 422 -23.96 16.08 20.04
N ALA A 423 -25.23 16.50 20.21
CA ALA A 423 -26.39 15.75 19.72
C ALA A 423 -26.31 15.53 18.19
N LYS A 424 -25.94 16.59 17.44
CA LYS A 424 -25.72 16.50 15.99
C LYS A 424 -24.58 15.53 15.64
N LEU A 425 -23.46 15.57 16.35
CA LEU A 425 -22.30 14.69 16.09
C LEU A 425 -22.65 13.22 16.25
N VAL A 426 -23.44 12.85 17.25
CA VAL A 426 -23.82 11.45 17.55
C VAL A 426 -25.17 11.04 16.95
N GLY A 427 -25.79 11.89 16.15
CA GLY A 427 -27.01 11.58 15.39
C GLY A 427 -28.27 11.42 16.24
N ILE A 428 -28.39 12.15 17.38
CA ILE A 428 -29.59 12.16 18.25
C ILE A 428 -30.20 13.57 18.36
N THR A 429 -31.40 13.69 18.94
CA THR A 429 -32.00 14.98 19.21
C THR A 429 -31.38 15.64 20.46
N GLU A 430 -31.39 16.97 20.51
CA GLU A 430 -30.96 17.71 21.72
C GLU A 430 -31.77 17.29 22.96
N ARG A 431 -33.06 17.04 22.79
CA ARG A 431 -33.93 16.55 23.88
C ARG A 431 -33.43 15.21 24.41
N THR A 432 -33.13 14.27 23.52
CA THR A 432 -32.60 12.96 23.89
C THR A 432 -31.27 13.07 24.63
N LEU A 433 -30.37 13.97 24.17
CA LEU A 433 -29.10 14.21 24.89
C LEU A 433 -29.33 14.80 26.27
N ARG A 434 -30.27 15.76 26.39
CA ARG A 434 -30.64 16.36 27.68
C ARG A 434 -31.19 15.30 28.65
N ASP A 435 -32.02 14.39 28.16
CA ASP A 435 -32.55 13.29 28.94
C ASP A 435 -31.42 12.37 29.49
N TYR A 436 -30.41 12.06 28.64
CA TYR A 436 -29.20 11.32 29.06
C TYR A 436 -28.33 12.10 30.08
N GLU A 437 -28.32 13.43 30.06
CA GLU A 437 -27.57 14.25 30.98
C GLU A 437 -28.30 14.56 32.31
N THR A 438 -29.59 14.23 32.41
CA THR A 438 -30.42 14.62 33.57
C THR A 438 -31.08 13.44 34.27
N LEU A 439 -31.42 12.38 33.55
CA LEU A 439 -32.13 11.22 34.11
C LEU A 439 -31.13 10.11 34.43
N GLU A 440 -30.97 9.78 35.70
CA GLU A 440 -29.97 8.81 36.15
C GLU A 440 -30.23 7.39 35.65
N ASP A 441 -31.49 6.99 35.53
CA ASP A 441 -31.88 5.66 35.07
C ASP A 441 -31.95 5.54 33.53
N ASN A 442 -31.73 6.63 32.79
CA ASN A 442 -31.74 6.62 31.35
C ASN A 442 -30.32 6.35 30.80
N LEU A 443 -29.99 5.09 30.60
CA LEU A 443 -28.67 4.66 30.12
C LEU A 443 -28.69 4.39 28.60
N PRO A 444 -27.75 4.92 27.85
CA PRO A 444 -27.64 4.65 26.42
C PRO A 444 -27.13 3.23 26.15
N ARG A 445 -27.50 2.66 25.00
CA ARG A 445 -26.89 1.43 24.51
C ARG A 445 -25.40 1.60 24.25
N LEU A 446 -24.66 0.49 24.19
CA LEU A 446 -23.20 0.48 24.04
C LEU A 446 -22.72 1.33 22.86
N GLU A 447 -23.30 1.17 21.68
CA GLU A 447 -22.87 1.90 20.47
C GLU A 447 -23.02 3.42 20.64
N LEU A 448 -24.10 3.89 21.25
CA LEU A 448 -24.29 5.32 21.52
C LEU A 448 -23.32 5.82 22.61
N THR A 449 -22.99 4.99 23.59
CA THR A 449 -21.97 5.32 24.57
C THR A 449 -20.59 5.48 23.91
N LEU A 450 -20.24 4.57 23.00
CA LEU A 450 -19.02 4.66 22.19
C LEU A 450 -19.04 5.91 21.31
N SER A 451 -20.20 6.24 20.68
CA SER A 451 -20.34 7.47 19.90
C SER A 451 -20.02 8.72 20.75
N PHE A 452 -20.47 8.78 22.00
CA PHE A 452 -20.11 9.87 22.91
C PHE A 452 -18.62 9.89 23.23
N CYS A 453 -18.00 8.72 23.47
CA CYS A 453 -16.57 8.62 23.74
C CYS A 453 -15.73 9.19 22.58
N PHE A 454 -16.04 8.81 21.34
CA PHE A 454 -15.31 9.31 20.16
C PHE A 454 -15.67 10.76 19.85
N ALA A 455 -16.93 11.16 19.90
CA ALA A 455 -17.34 12.55 19.65
C ALA A 455 -16.68 13.54 20.60
N LEU A 456 -16.50 13.15 21.87
CA LEU A 456 -15.82 13.93 22.89
C LEU A 456 -14.31 13.69 22.94
N LYS A 457 -13.79 12.84 22.05
CA LYS A 457 -12.36 12.46 21.98
C LYS A 457 -11.80 12.11 23.37
N LEU A 458 -12.49 11.23 24.06
CA LEU A 458 -12.10 10.80 25.40
C LEU A 458 -10.92 9.83 25.33
N ARG A 459 -9.96 10.01 26.23
CA ARG A 459 -8.85 9.05 26.39
C ARG A 459 -9.39 7.68 26.80
N PRO A 460 -8.63 6.60 26.51
CA PRO A 460 -9.08 5.22 26.81
C PRO A 460 -9.57 5.04 28.22
N GLU A 461 -8.86 5.60 29.22
CA GLU A 461 -9.18 5.47 30.65
C GLU A 461 -10.51 6.14 31.01
N LEU A 462 -10.78 7.29 30.41
CA LEU A 462 -12.04 8.03 30.60
C LEU A 462 -13.20 7.40 29.84
N SER A 463 -12.91 6.80 28.69
CA SER A 463 -13.90 6.04 27.92
C SER A 463 -14.32 4.76 28.64
N ASP A 464 -13.35 4.05 29.25
CA ASP A 464 -13.62 2.84 30.04
C ASP A 464 -14.50 3.15 31.25
N ASP A 465 -14.21 4.24 31.98
CA ASP A 465 -15.05 4.72 33.07
C ASP A 465 -16.49 5.05 32.61
N MET A 466 -16.61 5.77 31.51
CA MET A 466 -17.91 6.15 30.97
C MET A 466 -18.74 4.94 30.47
N ILE A 467 -18.08 3.96 29.82
CA ILE A 467 -18.70 2.70 29.39
C ILE A 467 -19.21 1.91 30.59
N LYS A 468 -18.41 1.80 31.65
CA LYS A 468 -18.81 1.11 32.91
C LYS A 468 -20.00 1.80 33.59
N LYS A 469 -20.00 3.13 33.63
CA LYS A 469 -21.11 3.91 34.21
C LYS A 469 -22.39 3.84 33.42
N ALA A 470 -22.28 3.57 32.11
CA ALA A 470 -23.43 3.25 31.24
C ALA A 470 -23.91 1.79 31.37
N GLY A 471 -23.37 1.03 32.32
CA GLY A 471 -23.76 -0.35 32.56
C GLY A 471 -23.19 -1.36 31.56
N HIS A 472 -22.17 -0.98 30.77
CA HIS A 472 -21.60 -1.84 29.74
C HIS A 472 -20.20 -2.32 30.11
N GLN A 473 -19.80 -3.42 29.47
CA GLN A 473 -18.43 -3.94 29.51
C GLN A 473 -18.04 -4.45 28.16
N LEU A 474 -16.86 -4.04 27.66
CA LEU A 474 -16.29 -4.60 26.44
C LEU A 474 -15.76 -6.00 26.74
N THR A 475 -16.31 -6.99 26.04
CA THR A 475 -16.00 -8.41 26.20
C THR A 475 -14.90 -8.85 25.24
N ILE A 476 -14.57 -10.16 25.23
CA ILE A 476 -13.62 -10.76 24.29
C ILE A 476 -14.22 -11.00 22.89
N SER A 477 -15.49 -10.65 22.64
CA SER A 477 -16.11 -10.82 21.32
C SER A 477 -15.42 -9.96 20.26
N PRO A 478 -15.30 -10.43 18.99
CA PRO A 478 -14.58 -9.70 17.96
C PRO A 478 -15.02 -8.24 17.78
N PRO A 479 -16.34 -7.88 17.77
CA PRO A 479 -16.74 -6.49 17.68
C PRO A 479 -16.26 -5.63 18.86
N HIS A 480 -16.33 -6.16 20.10
CA HIS A 480 -15.89 -5.44 21.29
C HIS A 480 -14.35 -5.25 21.30
N GLN A 481 -13.61 -6.20 20.74
CA GLN A 481 -12.15 -6.05 20.60
C GLN A 481 -11.80 -4.94 19.60
N VAL A 482 -12.53 -4.80 18.49
CA VAL A 482 -12.37 -3.68 17.56
C VAL A 482 -12.67 -2.34 18.25
N TYR A 483 -13.77 -2.25 19.01
CA TYR A 483 -14.07 -1.02 19.76
C TYR A 483 -12.97 -0.68 20.75
N LYS A 484 -12.46 -1.67 21.49
CA LYS A 484 -11.37 -1.48 22.43
C LYS A 484 -10.09 -0.99 21.75
N MET A 485 -9.74 -1.59 20.62
CA MET A 485 -8.62 -1.15 19.80
C MET A 485 -8.79 0.32 19.36
N LEU A 486 -9.95 0.66 18.78
CA LEU A 486 -10.21 2.02 18.30
C LEU A 486 -10.15 3.04 19.44
N LEU A 487 -10.69 2.71 20.62
CA LEU A 487 -10.56 3.54 21.81
C LEU A 487 -9.10 3.72 22.26
N SER A 488 -8.27 2.70 22.11
CA SER A 488 -6.85 2.76 22.52
C SER A 488 -5.98 3.52 21.51
N THR A 489 -6.23 3.35 20.20
CA THR A 489 -5.34 3.85 19.15
C THR A 489 -5.87 5.06 18.39
N SER A 490 -7.20 5.25 18.34
CA SER A 490 -7.87 6.21 17.44
C SER A 490 -8.92 7.08 18.13
N TYR A 491 -8.92 7.17 19.46
CA TYR A 491 -9.91 7.93 20.26
C TYR A 491 -10.01 9.41 19.91
N TYR A 492 -8.98 9.98 19.30
CA TYR A 492 -8.88 11.39 18.89
C TYR A 492 -9.50 11.67 17.50
N LYS A 493 -9.75 10.63 16.70
CA LYS A 493 -10.32 10.77 15.36
C LYS A 493 -11.77 11.22 15.41
N PRO A 494 -12.26 11.93 14.38
CA PRO A 494 -13.68 12.24 14.27
C PRO A 494 -14.54 10.98 14.19
N LEU A 495 -15.77 11.03 14.76
CA LEU A 495 -16.70 9.90 14.71
C LEU A 495 -16.99 9.42 13.29
N SER A 496 -17.01 10.32 12.31
CA SER A 496 -17.18 9.97 10.90
C SER A 496 -16.06 9.08 10.36
N GLU A 497 -14.81 9.34 10.76
CA GLU A 497 -13.66 8.51 10.37
C GLU A 497 -13.69 7.16 11.08
N ILE A 498 -14.05 7.13 12.38
CA ILE A 498 -14.28 5.87 13.11
C ILE A 498 -15.35 5.03 12.42
N ASN A 499 -16.46 5.65 11.98
CA ASN A 499 -17.51 4.96 11.24
C ASN A 499 -17.03 4.42 9.88
N SER A 500 -16.15 5.14 9.18
CA SER A 500 -15.54 4.65 7.95
C SER A 500 -14.68 3.40 8.20
N ILE A 501 -13.89 3.40 9.28
CA ILE A 501 -13.09 2.24 9.68
C ILE A 501 -13.98 1.04 10.03
N LEU A 502 -15.04 1.26 10.81
CA LEU A 502 -16.00 0.21 11.17
C LEU A 502 -16.70 -0.38 9.93
N GLN A 503 -17.09 0.48 8.98
CA GLN A 503 -17.70 0.06 7.73
C GLN A 503 -16.73 -0.77 6.88
N ALA A 504 -15.47 -0.36 6.76
CA ALA A 504 -14.43 -1.12 6.08
C ALA A 504 -14.19 -2.49 6.73
N ALA A 505 -14.29 -2.57 8.07
CA ALA A 505 -14.25 -3.82 8.83
C ALA A 505 -15.55 -4.63 8.77
N LYS A 506 -16.53 -4.24 7.92
CA LYS A 506 -17.86 -4.86 7.80
C LYS A 506 -18.64 -4.90 9.13
N MET A 507 -18.41 -3.92 9.97
CA MET A 507 -19.10 -3.73 11.24
C MET A 507 -20.19 -2.65 11.13
N LYS A 508 -21.15 -2.72 12.05
CA LYS A 508 -22.16 -1.69 12.18
C LYS A 508 -21.52 -0.38 12.65
N THR A 509 -21.85 0.72 12.01
CA THR A 509 -21.43 2.07 12.42
C THR A 509 -22.05 2.49 13.74
N LEU A 510 -21.36 3.38 14.45
CA LEU A 510 -21.79 3.96 15.71
C LEU A 510 -22.79 5.09 15.52
#